data_cbf10c0d82d7c27342dbc50da078c073
#
_entry.id   cbf10c0d82d7c27342dbc50da078c073
#
_cell.length_a   1.000
_cell.length_b   1.000
_cell.length_c   1.000
_cell.angle_alpha   90.00
_cell.angle_beta   90.00
_cell.angle_gamma   90.00
#
_symmetry.space_group_name_H-M   'P 1'
#
loop_
_entity.id
_entity.type
_entity.pdbx_description
1 polymer ?
#
loop_
_entity_poly.entity_id
_entity_poly.type
_entity_poly.pdbx_seq_one_letter_code
_entity_poly.pdbx_strand_id
1 'polypeptide(L)'
;VPYKGADAELIESIENICYTVVTADNFRGSAIMVAKREPQHMTVDEWRELERNNHDIKYEYIDGHIYAMSSGSLAHGRIANNTIRTLEDALIAGGKACEVYNSDVATRISPTRYTYPDVSVTCDEGDRPAPDKLEVQAPILIVEVLSDSTEAYDRGRKFGLYRACPTIQEYVLVATRYQMIEVYRRTAQGWTAYQAYNPGDKIELISLDVHFPLAALYRNVGVPEGLDEHEGEV
;
A
#
# COMPACT_ATOMS: atom_id res chain seq x y z
N VAL A 1 -10.46 -16.75 31.45
CA VAL A 1 -11.85 -17.00 31.04
C VAL A 1 -11.79 -17.37 29.57
N PRO A 2 -12.18 -18.58 29.14
CA PRO A 2 -12.08 -18.96 27.74
C PRO A 2 -13.18 -18.26 26.94
N TYR A 3 -12.79 -17.58 25.87
CA TYR A 3 -13.71 -17.03 24.88
C TYR A 3 -14.37 -18.19 24.11
N LYS A 4 -15.69 -18.29 24.22
CA LYS A 4 -16.50 -19.20 23.42
C LYS A 4 -17.09 -18.45 22.23
N GLY A 5 -16.88 -19.01 21.01
CA GLY A 5 -17.81 -18.89 19.89
C GLY A 5 -17.59 -17.71 18.96
N ALA A 6 -16.61 -17.80 18.07
CA ALA A 6 -16.77 -17.29 16.72
C ALA A 6 -16.97 -18.51 15.80
N ASP A 7 -17.96 -18.44 14.92
CA ASP A 7 -18.41 -19.56 14.13
C ASP A 7 -17.27 -20.16 13.30
N ALA A 8 -16.89 -21.38 13.63
CA ALA A 8 -15.86 -22.16 12.94
C ALA A 8 -16.15 -22.31 11.42
N GLU A 9 -17.39 -22.22 11.02
CA GLU A 9 -17.78 -22.27 9.59
C GLU A 9 -17.29 -21.08 8.77
N LEU A 10 -17.16 -19.88 9.36
CA LEU A 10 -16.67 -18.70 8.63
C LEU A 10 -15.15 -18.77 8.42
N ILE A 11 -14.43 -19.27 9.43
CA ILE A 11 -12.96 -19.44 9.38
C ILE A 11 -12.60 -20.56 8.40
N GLU A 12 -13.34 -21.68 8.41
CA GLU A 12 -13.13 -22.79 7.47
C GLU A 12 -13.42 -22.39 6.01
N SER A 13 -14.30 -21.41 5.79
CA SER A 13 -14.59 -20.80 4.48
C SER A 13 -13.40 -19.97 3.98
N ILE A 14 -12.64 -19.30 4.85
CA ILE A 14 -11.53 -18.40 4.49
C ILE A 14 -10.25 -19.19 4.27
N GLU A 15 -9.96 -20.22 5.05
CA GLU A 15 -8.78 -21.10 4.84
C GLU A 15 -8.82 -21.82 3.50
N ASN A 16 -10.01 -22.07 2.93
CA ASN A 16 -10.18 -22.66 1.60
C ASN A 16 -9.97 -21.66 0.43
N ILE A 17 -9.81 -20.36 0.68
CA ILE A 17 -9.60 -19.33 -0.36
C ILE A 17 -8.11 -19.16 -0.71
N CYS A 18 -7.17 -19.56 0.16
CA CYS A 18 -5.78 -19.12 0.07
C CYS A 18 -4.76 -20.09 -0.53
N TYR A 19 -5.09 -21.35 -0.85
CA TYR A 19 -4.12 -22.30 -1.38
C TYR A 19 -4.63 -23.09 -2.59
N THR A 20 -4.30 -22.62 -3.79
CA THR A 20 -4.19 -23.50 -4.95
C THR A 20 -2.74 -23.50 -5.43
N VAL A 21 -1.92 -24.34 -4.84
CA VAL A 21 -0.63 -24.74 -5.41
C VAL A 21 -0.95 -25.72 -6.55
N VAL A 22 -0.75 -25.29 -7.78
CA VAL A 22 -0.84 -26.18 -8.95
C VAL A 22 0.48 -26.93 -9.04
N THR A 23 0.52 -28.16 -8.54
CA THR A 23 1.57 -29.12 -8.91
C THR A 23 1.07 -29.87 -10.13
N ALA A 24 1.68 -29.61 -11.28
CA ALA A 24 1.51 -30.44 -12.47
C ALA A 24 2.39 -31.68 -12.33
N ASP A 25 1.80 -32.82 -11.99
CA ASP A 25 2.43 -34.12 -12.20
C ASP A 25 1.57 -35.01 -13.10
N ASN A 26 2.22 -35.51 -14.13
CA ASN A 26 1.68 -36.41 -15.11
C ASN A 26 1.16 -37.69 -14.48
N PHE A 27 -0.16 -37.98 -14.59
CA PHE A 27 -0.64 -39.33 -14.59
C PHE A 27 -1.93 -39.49 -15.41
N ARG A 28 -2.03 -40.62 -16.11
CA ARG A 28 -3.01 -41.04 -17.10
C ARG A 28 -4.44 -41.08 -16.56
N GLY A 29 -5.37 -40.49 -17.28
CA GLY A 29 -6.70 -41.03 -17.52
C GLY A 29 -7.68 -41.00 -16.34
N SER A 30 -8.13 -39.82 -15.93
CA SER A 30 -9.49 -39.56 -15.42
C SER A 30 -9.70 -38.05 -15.53
N ALA A 31 -10.73 -37.63 -16.25
CA ALA A 31 -11.14 -36.25 -16.29
C ALA A 31 -11.68 -35.87 -14.90
N ILE A 32 -10.82 -35.35 -14.04
CA ILE A 32 -11.26 -34.67 -12.81
C ILE A 32 -11.88 -33.37 -13.29
N MET A 33 -13.20 -33.26 -13.23
CA MET A 33 -13.87 -32.00 -13.34
C MET A 33 -13.44 -31.19 -12.10
N VAL A 34 -12.40 -30.37 -12.23
CA VAL A 34 -12.08 -29.33 -11.25
C VAL A 34 -13.20 -28.31 -11.38
N ALA A 35 -14.15 -28.36 -10.46
CA ALA A 35 -15.11 -27.30 -10.30
C ALA A 35 -14.30 -26.03 -10.01
N LYS A 36 -14.16 -25.15 -11.02
CA LYS A 36 -13.60 -23.82 -10.86
C LYS A 36 -14.56 -23.08 -9.96
N ARG A 37 -14.29 -23.08 -8.63
CA ARG A 37 -15.01 -22.19 -7.73
C ARG A 37 -14.73 -20.77 -8.23
N GLU A 38 -15.78 -20.09 -8.66
CA GLU A 38 -15.68 -18.66 -8.88
C GLU A 38 -15.23 -18.02 -7.56
N PRO A 39 -14.29 -17.07 -7.57
CA PRO A 39 -13.89 -16.37 -6.38
C PRO A 39 -15.15 -15.77 -5.77
N GLN A 40 -15.41 -16.08 -4.51
CA GLN A 40 -16.60 -15.58 -3.78
C GLN A 40 -16.51 -14.06 -3.76
N HIS A 41 -17.48 -13.39 -4.38
CA HIS A 41 -17.56 -11.93 -4.41
C HIS A 41 -18.02 -11.45 -3.03
N MET A 42 -17.13 -10.78 -2.30
CA MET A 42 -17.37 -10.25 -0.97
C MET A 42 -17.95 -8.83 -1.07
N THR A 43 -18.91 -8.50 -0.24
CA THR A 43 -19.39 -7.12 -0.10
C THR A 43 -18.45 -6.31 0.80
N VAL A 44 -18.55 -4.98 0.74
CA VAL A 44 -17.76 -4.08 1.62
C VAL A 44 -18.07 -4.33 3.09
N ASP A 45 -19.33 -4.64 3.44
CA ASP A 45 -19.72 -4.87 4.84
C ASP A 45 -19.16 -6.20 5.37
N GLU A 46 -19.14 -7.25 4.55
CA GLU A 46 -18.49 -8.52 4.88
C GLU A 46 -16.97 -8.36 5.04
N TRP A 47 -16.33 -7.57 4.17
CA TRP A 47 -14.90 -7.23 4.32
C TRP A 47 -14.63 -6.47 5.62
N ARG A 48 -15.45 -5.47 5.96
CA ARG A 48 -15.31 -4.72 7.22
C ARG A 48 -15.54 -5.61 8.45
N GLU A 49 -16.42 -6.59 8.35
CA GLU A 49 -16.62 -7.57 9.42
C GLU A 49 -15.40 -8.51 9.54
N LEU A 50 -14.83 -8.95 8.42
CA LEU A 50 -13.59 -9.72 8.40
C LEU A 50 -12.44 -8.96 9.07
N GLU A 51 -12.23 -7.67 8.72
CA GLU A 51 -11.20 -6.81 9.32
C GLU A 51 -11.40 -6.62 10.83
N ARG A 52 -12.66 -6.50 11.31
CA ARG A 52 -12.96 -6.40 12.74
C ARG A 52 -12.69 -7.67 13.52
N ASN A 53 -12.85 -8.82 12.88
CA ASN A 53 -12.73 -10.13 13.53
C ASN A 53 -11.33 -10.76 13.37
N ASN A 54 -10.52 -10.26 12.42
CA ASN A 54 -9.18 -10.76 12.15
C ASN A 54 -8.15 -9.63 12.38
N HIS A 55 -7.39 -9.74 13.47
CA HIS A 55 -6.37 -8.74 13.81
C HIS A 55 -4.97 -9.13 13.34
N ASP A 56 -4.80 -10.34 12.81
CA ASP A 56 -3.50 -10.89 12.44
C ASP A 56 -3.13 -10.58 10.98
N ILE A 57 -4.13 -10.44 10.10
CA ILE A 57 -3.94 -10.22 8.66
C ILE A 57 -4.85 -9.09 8.19
N LYS A 58 -4.28 -8.12 7.47
CA LYS A 58 -5.02 -7.08 6.77
C LYS A 58 -5.29 -7.48 5.34
N TYR A 59 -6.44 -7.09 4.83
CA TYR A 59 -6.86 -7.39 3.47
C TYR A 59 -7.25 -6.12 2.71
N GLU A 60 -6.55 -5.81 1.63
CA GLU A 60 -7.07 -4.85 0.67
C GLU A 60 -8.35 -5.40 0.03
N TYR A 61 -9.33 -4.53 -0.18
CA TYR A 61 -10.58 -4.88 -0.83
C TYR A 61 -10.72 -4.14 -2.16
N ILE A 62 -10.85 -4.88 -3.27
CA ILE A 62 -10.92 -4.32 -4.61
C ILE A 62 -12.03 -4.99 -5.41
N ASP A 63 -13.14 -4.26 -5.59
CA ASP A 63 -14.28 -4.68 -6.42
C ASP A 63 -14.77 -6.11 -6.08
N GLY A 64 -14.93 -6.40 -4.79
CA GLY A 64 -15.43 -7.70 -4.31
C GLY A 64 -14.36 -8.76 -4.07
N HIS A 65 -13.10 -8.45 -4.27
CA HIS A 65 -11.98 -9.38 -4.03
C HIS A 65 -11.12 -8.86 -2.89
N ILE A 66 -10.61 -9.78 -2.06
CA ILE A 66 -9.67 -9.47 -0.98
C ILE A 66 -8.26 -9.93 -1.34
N TYR A 67 -7.26 -9.16 -0.91
CA TYR A 67 -5.85 -9.42 -1.14
C TYR A 67 -5.13 -9.28 0.19
N ALA A 68 -4.58 -10.39 0.71
CA ALA A 68 -3.82 -10.37 1.96
C ALA A 68 -2.53 -9.54 1.79
N MET A 69 -2.25 -8.70 2.76
CA MET A 69 -1.00 -7.93 2.81
C MET A 69 0.14 -8.81 3.29
N SER A 70 1.29 -8.68 2.65
CA SER A 70 2.53 -9.31 3.09
C SER A 70 3.30 -8.43 4.08
N SER A 71 4.09 -9.05 4.95
CA SER A 71 5.02 -8.32 5.83
C SER A 71 6.20 -7.78 5.02
N GLY A 72 6.66 -6.57 5.38
CA GLY A 72 7.85 -5.95 4.80
C GLY A 72 9.15 -6.32 5.55
N SER A 73 10.30 -6.01 4.94
CA SER A 73 11.61 -6.13 5.58
C SER A 73 11.85 -5.04 6.64
N LEU A 74 12.91 -5.20 7.46
CA LEU A 74 13.31 -4.15 8.41
C LEU A 74 13.65 -2.83 7.71
N ALA A 75 14.26 -2.88 6.52
CA ALA A 75 14.57 -1.69 5.71
C ALA A 75 13.28 -1.02 5.25
N HIS A 76 12.33 -1.78 4.70
CA HIS A 76 11.01 -1.29 4.32
C HIS A 76 10.31 -0.57 5.48
N GLY A 77 10.15 -1.22 6.63
CA GLY A 77 9.50 -0.62 7.79
C GLY A 77 10.24 0.62 8.31
N ARG A 78 11.58 0.66 8.24
CA ARG A 78 12.36 1.83 8.65
C ARG A 78 12.15 3.00 7.68
N ILE A 79 12.14 2.75 6.38
CA ILE A 79 11.87 3.77 5.36
C ILE A 79 10.46 4.32 5.51
N ALA A 80 9.44 3.47 5.70
CA ALA A 80 8.07 3.90 5.93
C ALA A 80 7.96 4.83 7.15
N ASN A 81 8.55 4.44 8.29
CA ASN A 81 8.56 5.26 9.50
C ASN A 81 9.33 6.60 9.32
N ASN A 82 10.46 6.58 8.60
CA ASN A 82 11.20 7.81 8.29
C ASN A 82 10.38 8.73 7.39
N THR A 83 9.63 8.15 6.43
CA THR A 83 8.75 8.90 5.51
C THR A 83 7.64 9.61 6.29
N ILE A 84 6.92 8.90 7.17
CA ILE A 84 5.88 9.47 8.03
C ILE A 84 6.46 10.65 8.81
N ARG A 85 7.52 10.43 9.57
CA ARG A 85 8.15 11.47 10.38
C ARG A 85 8.59 12.67 9.56
N THR A 86 9.23 12.45 8.41
CA THR A 86 9.72 13.52 7.55
C THR A 86 8.57 14.36 6.99
N LEU A 87 7.48 13.71 6.59
CA LEU A 87 6.27 14.39 6.13
C LEU A 87 5.62 15.20 7.25
N GLU A 88 5.43 14.62 8.45
CA GLU A 88 4.88 15.32 9.59
C GLU A 88 5.71 16.56 9.95
N ASP A 89 7.05 16.41 10.07
CA ASP A 89 7.96 17.51 10.38
C ASP A 89 7.85 18.64 9.32
N ALA A 90 7.79 18.28 8.02
CA ALA A 90 7.68 19.23 6.93
C ALA A 90 6.32 19.95 6.90
N LEU A 91 5.23 19.23 7.14
CA LEU A 91 3.88 19.79 7.21
C LEU A 91 3.74 20.77 8.39
N ILE A 92 4.22 20.39 9.57
CA ILE A 92 4.24 21.25 10.75
C ILE A 92 5.06 22.52 10.47
N ALA A 93 6.27 22.37 9.91
CA ALA A 93 7.13 23.51 9.57
C ALA A 93 6.47 24.45 8.53
N GLY A 94 5.70 23.88 7.59
CA GLY A 94 4.93 24.61 6.59
C GLY A 94 3.59 25.17 7.09
N GLY A 95 3.21 24.94 8.36
CA GLY A 95 1.92 25.37 8.91
C GLY A 95 0.71 24.71 8.23
N LYS A 96 0.87 23.50 7.69
CA LYS A 96 -0.18 22.77 6.98
C LYS A 96 -1.01 21.94 7.96
N ALA A 97 -2.32 22.00 7.84
CA ALA A 97 -3.27 21.24 8.65
C ALA A 97 -3.62 19.89 7.97
N CYS A 98 -2.59 19.08 7.69
CA CYS A 98 -2.73 17.77 7.07
C CYS A 98 -2.34 16.67 8.06
N GLU A 99 -2.93 15.49 7.88
CA GLU A 99 -2.67 14.29 8.69
C GLU A 99 -1.91 13.26 7.86
N VAL A 100 -0.99 12.55 8.52
CA VAL A 100 -0.20 11.47 7.91
C VAL A 100 -0.56 10.16 8.59
N TYR A 101 -0.95 9.17 7.81
CA TYR A 101 -1.33 7.85 8.31
C TYR A 101 -0.40 6.77 7.76
N ASN A 102 -0.17 5.75 8.59
CA ASN A 102 0.57 4.54 8.22
C ASN A 102 -0.37 3.46 7.63
N SER A 103 0.19 2.31 7.27
CA SER A 103 -0.55 1.17 6.75
C SER A 103 -1.50 0.48 7.75
N ASP A 104 -1.70 1.04 8.95
CA ASP A 104 -2.71 0.55 9.89
C ASP A 104 -4.11 1.12 9.60
N VAL A 105 -4.17 2.19 8.81
CA VAL A 105 -5.42 2.86 8.46
C VAL A 105 -5.77 2.59 7.00
N ALA A 106 -6.98 2.08 6.77
CA ALA A 106 -7.48 1.87 5.42
C ALA A 106 -7.61 3.20 4.66
N THR A 107 -7.30 3.19 3.39
CA THR A 107 -7.48 4.34 2.49
C THR A 107 -8.54 3.98 1.45
N ARG A 108 -9.63 4.74 1.44
CA ARG A 108 -10.73 4.57 0.50
C ARG A 108 -10.39 5.22 -0.83
N ILE A 109 -10.29 4.40 -1.87
CA ILE A 109 -10.03 4.85 -3.24
C ILE A 109 -11.33 5.11 -4.00
N SER A 110 -12.36 4.29 -3.71
CA SER A 110 -13.72 4.42 -4.23
C SER A 110 -14.71 3.71 -3.32
N PRO A 111 -16.03 3.76 -3.57
CA PRO A 111 -17.00 3.01 -2.78
C PRO A 111 -16.78 1.49 -2.70
N THR A 112 -16.02 0.93 -3.65
CA THR A 112 -15.75 -0.52 -3.74
C THR A 112 -14.26 -0.85 -3.75
N ARG A 113 -13.38 0.11 -3.33
CA ARG A 113 -11.93 -0.10 -3.33
C ARG A 113 -11.29 0.54 -2.11
N TYR A 114 -10.62 -0.30 -1.32
CA TYR A 114 -9.94 0.06 -0.07
C TYR A 114 -8.55 -0.57 -0.09
N THR A 115 -7.53 0.22 0.17
CA THR A 115 -6.13 -0.19 0.20
C THR A 115 -5.48 0.21 1.52
N TYR A 116 -4.30 -0.34 1.80
CA TYR A 116 -3.46 0.03 2.94
C TYR A 116 -2.10 0.46 2.42
N PRO A 117 -1.94 1.70 1.93
CA PRO A 117 -0.64 2.19 1.50
C PRO A 117 0.32 2.30 2.68
N ASP A 118 1.62 2.22 2.43
CA ASP A 118 2.63 2.37 3.48
C ASP A 118 2.53 3.74 4.17
N VAL A 119 2.21 4.79 3.39
CA VAL A 119 1.88 6.11 3.92
C VAL A 119 0.79 6.76 3.08
N SER A 120 -0.21 7.35 3.74
CA SER A 120 -1.19 8.23 3.12
C SER A 120 -1.24 9.58 3.81
N VAL A 121 -1.46 10.64 3.03
CA VAL A 121 -1.62 12.00 3.56
C VAL A 121 -2.95 12.55 3.10
N THR A 122 -3.66 13.20 4.01
CA THR A 122 -4.89 13.93 3.73
C THR A 122 -4.84 15.32 4.36
N CYS A 123 -5.44 16.29 3.70
CA CYS A 123 -5.63 17.63 4.23
C CYS A 123 -7.13 17.96 4.40
N ASP A 124 -7.99 16.95 4.26
CA ASP A 124 -9.44 17.10 4.44
C ASP A 124 -9.80 17.07 5.93
N GLU A 125 -10.61 18.02 6.36
CA GLU A 125 -11.08 18.10 7.76
C GLU A 125 -11.94 16.89 8.17
N GLY A 126 -12.60 16.25 7.21
CA GLY A 126 -13.38 15.03 7.42
C GLY A 126 -12.54 13.83 7.81
N ASP A 127 -11.25 13.82 7.50
CA ASP A 127 -10.30 12.74 7.79
C ASP A 127 -9.49 12.98 9.08
N ARG A 128 -9.81 14.03 9.84
CA ARG A 128 -9.16 14.25 11.14
C ARG A 128 -9.43 13.10 12.11
N PRO A 129 -8.45 12.74 12.96
CA PRO A 129 -8.60 11.61 13.88
C PRO A 129 -9.82 11.76 14.80
N ALA A 130 -10.69 10.74 14.79
CA ALA A 130 -11.84 10.63 15.69
C ALA A 130 -12.12 9.13 15.94
N PRO A 131 -12.73 8.78 17.11
CA PRO A 131 -12.92 7.37 17.49
C PRO A 131 -13.79 6.55 16.53
N ASP A 132 -14.65 7.21 15.75
CA ASP A 132 -15.54 6.60 14.76
C ASP A 132 -14.98 6.60 13.34
N LYS A 133 -13.78 7.17 13.12
CA LYS A 133 -13.10 7.20 11.83
C LYS A 133 -12.17 6.01 11.69
N LEU A 134 -12.41 5.18 10.67
CA LEU A 134 -11.68 3.95 10.43
C LEU A 134 -10.88 3.97 9.13
N GLU A 135 -11.07 5.00 8.30
CA GLU A 135 -10.48 5.08 6.97
C GLU A 135 -10.21 6.52 6.55
N VAL A 136 -9.18 6.73 5.76
CA VAL A 136 -8.92 8.00 5.05
C VAL A 136 -9.82 8.04 3.83
N GLN A 137 -10.62 9.09 3.65
CA GLN A 137 -11.61 9.21 2.58
C GLN A 137 -11.17 10.13 1.44
N ALA A 138 -10.30 11.11 1.74
CA ALA A 138 -9.82 12.09 0.77
C ALA A 138 -8.28 12.18 0.75
N PRO A 139 -7.57 11.07 0.45
CA PRO A 139 -6.12 11.08 0.37
C PRO A 139 -5.66 12.04 -0.74
N ILE A 140 -4.64 12.86 -0.46
CA ILE A 140 -4.03 13.75 -1.45
C ILE A 140 -2.70 13.20 -1.97
N LEU A 141 -1.97 12.47 -1.13
CA LEU A 141 -0.69 11.84 -1.44
C LEU A 141 -0.67 10.41 -0.92
N ILE A 142 -0.13 9.51 -1.74
CA ILE A 142 0.14 8.12 -1.38
C ILE A 142 1.62 7.83 -1.58
N VAL A 143 2.21 7.11 -0.64
CA VAL A 143 3.58 6.59 -0.72
C VAL A 143 3.56 5.08 -0.56
N GLU A 144 4.23 4.38 -1.46
CA GLU A 144 4.53 2.96 -1.36
C GLU A 144 6.05 2.76 -1.28
N VAL A 145 6.48 2.00 -0.30
CA VAL A 145 7.87 1.58 -0.15
C VAL A 145 8.01 0.25 -0.86
N LEU A 146 8.78 0.23 -1.93
CA LEU A 146 8.88 -0.93 -2.82
C LEU A 146 9.54 -2.13 -2.12
N SER A 147 9.02 -3.31 -2.40
CA SER A 147 9.64 -4.59 -2.03
C SER A 147 9.77 -5.47 -3.27
N ASP A 148 10.69 -6.42 -3.27
CA ASP A 148 10.88 -7.33 -4.42
C ASP A 148 9.60 -8.10 -4.79
N SER A 149 8.73 -8.37 -3.80
CA SER A 149 7.48 -9.09 -4.01
C SER A 149 6.32 -8.22 -4.52
N THR A 150 6.32 -6.91 -4.26
CA THR A 150 5.19 -6.01 -4.56
C THR A 150 5.49 -4.97 -5.62
N GLU A 151 6.76 -4.72 -5.96
CA GLU A 151 7.17 -3.64 -6.87
C GLU A 151 6.38 -3.63 -8.19
N ALA A 152 6.24 -4.78 -8.84
CA ALA A 152 5.51 -4.87 -10.10
C ALA A 152 4.01 -4.52 -9.93
N TYR A 153 3.42 -4.89 -8.79
CA TYR A 153 2.04 -4.57 -8.46
C TYR A 153 1.87 -3.08 -8.16
N ASP A 154 2.79 -2.50 -7.37
CA ASP A 154 2.76 -1.08 -6.97
C ASP A 154 2.95 -0.17 -8.19
N ARG A 155 3.89 -0.51 -9.09
CA ARG A 155 4.14 0.21 -10.35
C ARG A 155 3.00 0.09 -11.37
N GLY A 156 2.23 -0.99 -11.31
CA GLY A 156 1.21 -1.33 -12.30
C GLY A 156 -0.22 -1.16 -11.79
N ARG A 157 -0.77 -2.26 -11.27
CA ARG A 157 -2.19 -2.33 -10.90
C ARG A 157 -2.57 -1.34 -9.80
N LYS A 158 -1.77 -1.25 -8.73
CA LYS A 158 -2.02 -0.37 -7.59
C LYS A 158 -1.98 1.10 -8.01
N PHE A 159 -0.99 1.49 -8.84
CA PHE A 159 -0.96 2.82 -9.44
C PHE A 159 -2.21 3.11 -10.29
N GLY A 160 -2.71 2.12 -11.03
CA GLY A 160 -3.97 2.24 -11.77
C GLY A 160 -5.17 2.57 -10.87
N LEU A 161 -5.24 1.97 -9.67
CA LEU A 161 -6.28 2.26 -8.67
C LEU A 161 -6.14 3.70 -8.15
N TYR A 162 -4.95 4.12 -7.76
CA TYR A 162 -4.68 5.47 -7.24
C TYR A 162 -4.93 6.55 -8.28
N ARG A 163 -4.61 6.30 -9.54
CA ARG A 163 -4.93 7.21 -10.65
C ARG A 163 -6.42 7.48 -10.82
N ALA A 164 -7.26 6.50 -10.51
CA ALA A 164 -8.71 6.62 -10.60
C ALA A 164 -9.32 7.43 -9.44
N CYS A 165 -8.62 7.55 -8.30
CA CYS A 165 -9.08 8.34 -7.16
C CYS A 165 -8.89 9.83 -7.44
N PRO A 166 -9.95 10.66 -7.45
CA PRO A 166 -9.86 12.05 -7.88
C PRO A 166 -9.10 12.95 -6.90
N THR A 167 -9.06 12.60 -5.62
CA THR A 167 -8.39 13.40 -4.57
C THR A 167 -6.88 13.25 -4.61
N ILE A 168 -6.35 12.09 -5.03
CA ILE A 168 -4.91 11.83 -5.07
C ILE A 168 -4.26 12.69 -6.16
N GLN A 169 -3.30 13.52 -5.75
CA GLN A 169 -2.54 14.43 -6.61
C GLN A 169 -1.12 13.94 -6.87
N GLU A 170 -0.52 13.21 -5.94
CA GLU A 170 0.82 12.65 -6.08
C GLU A 170 0.87 11.20 -5.61
N TYR A 171 1.66 10.39 -6.32
CA TYR A 171 1.99 9.02 -5.98
C TYR A 171 3.50 8.87 -5.93
N VAL A 172 4.02 8.40 -4.81
CA VAL A 172 5.44 8.30 -4.52
C VAL A 172 5.84 6.84 -4.35
N LEU A 173 6.89 6.43 -5.05
CA LEU A 173 7.52 5.14 -4.89
C LEU A 173 8.91 5.32 -4.28
N VAL A 174 9.19 4.64 -3.18
CA VAL A 174 10.48 4.69 -2.48
C VAL A 174 11.17 3.34 -2.64
N ALA A 175 12.32 3.32 -3.31
CA ALA A 175 13.06 2.09 -3.53
C ALA A 175 13.75 1.60 -2.23
N THR A 176 13.84 0.27 -2.06
CA THR A 176 14.53 -0.37 -0.92
C THR A 176 15.87 -1.01 -1.29
N ARG A 177 16.15 -1.18 -2.57
CA ARG A 177 17.40 -1.79 -3.06
C ARG A 177 18.54 -0.77 -3.24
N TYR A 178 18.19 0.46 -3.55
CA TYR A 178 19.08 1.62 -3.69
C TYR A 178 18.30 2.89 -3.38
N GLN A 179 19.02 3.97 -3.08
CA GLN A 179 18.38 5.24 -2.71
C GLN A 179 17.85 5.96 -3.95
N MET A 180 16.56 5.80 -4.21
CA MET A 180 15.85 6.49 -5.28
C MET A 180 14.38 6.66 -4.91
N ILE A 181 13.80 7.78 -5.30
CA ILE A 181 12.39 8.08 -5.12
C ILE A 181 11.82 8.55 -6.44
N GLU A 182 10.65 8.02 -6.79
CA GLU A 182 9.89 8.41 -7.97
C GLU A 182 8.61 9.10 -7.55
N VAL A 183 8.35 10.28 -8.10
CA VAL A 183 7.12 11.03 -7.84
C VAL A 183 6.33 11.19 -9.11
N TYR A 184 5.16 10.59 -9.16
CA TYR A 184 4.16 10.77 -10.21
C TYR A 184 3.19 11.87 -9.78
N ARG A 185 2.81 12.77 -10.69
CA ARG A 185 1.96 13.91 -10.40
C ARG A 185 0.73 13.95 -11.29
N ARG A 186 -0.40 14.32 -10.71
CA ARG A 186 -1.62 14.62 -11.46
C ARG A 186 -1.54 16.06 -11.98
N THR A 187 -1.90 16.23 -13.25
CA THR A 187 -2.02 17.53 -13.92
C THR A 187 -3.38 17.66 -14.61
N ALA A 188 -3.68 18.81 -15.15
CA ALA A 188 -4.89 19.02 -15.95
C ALA A 188 -4.94 18.12 -17.21
N GLN A 189 -3.78 17.67 -17.70
CA GLN A 189 -3.65 16.78 -18.87
C GLN A 189 -3.59 15.29 -18.49
N GLY A 190 -3.65 14.97 -17.21
CA GLY A 190 -3.53 13.62 -16.68
C GLY A 190 -2.30 13.44 -15.80
N TRP A 191 -1.87 12.20 -15.61
CA TRP A 191 -0.70 11.88 -14.80
C TRP A 191 0.58 12.05 -15.63
N THR A 192 1.60 12.69 -15.04
CA THR A 192 2.93 12.82 -15.67
C THR A 192 3.67 11.49 -15.66
N ALA A 193 4.75 11.40 -16.45
CA ALA A 193 5.83 10.48 -16.14
C ALA A 193 6.43 10.85 -14.76
N TYR A 194 7.05 9.89 -14.09
CA TYR A 194 7.66 10.17 -12.79
C TYR A 194 8.86 11.12 -12.93
N GLN A 195 9.07 11.91 -11.88
CA GLN A 195 10.32 12.60 -11.62
C GLN A 195 11.14 11.73 -10.65
N ALA A 196 12.33 11.32 -11.06
CA ALA A 196 13.26 10.61 -10.21
C ALA A 196 14.07 11.59 -9.35
N TYR A 197 14.27 11.22 -8.09
CA TYR A 197 15.16 11.90 -7.14
C TYR A 197 16.21 10.90 -6.67
N ASN A 198 17.46 11.35 -6.65
CA ASN A 198 18.65 10.57 -6.33
C ASN A 198 19.37 11.12 -5.09
N PRO A 199 20.39 10.44 -4.55
CA PRO A 199 21.20 10.93 -3.44
C PRO A 199 21.69 12.36 -3.66
N GLY A 200 21.50 13.20 -2.66
CA GLY A 200 21.80 14.63 -2.70
C GLY A 200 20.64 15.53 -3.12
N ASP A 201 19.58 14.98 -3.71
CA ASP A 201 18.42 15.76 -4.15
C ASP A 201 17.53 16.16 -2.97
N LYS A 202 16.75 17.23 -3.21
CA LYS A 202 15.59 17.60 -2.39
C LYS A 202 14.33 17.14 -3.11
N ILE A 203 13.53 16.33 -2.42
CA ILE A 203 12.21 15.91 -2.89
C ILE A 203 11.29 17.11 -2.74
N GLU A 204 10.49 17.36 -3.76
CA GLU A 204 9.44 18.36 -3.76
C GLU A 204 8.08 17.68 -3.93
N LEU A 205 7.17 17.88 -2.98
CA LEU A 205 5.78 17.43 -3.03
C LEU A 205 4.88 18.65 -3.22
N ILE A 206 4.51 18.89 -4.48
CA ILE A 206 3.78 20.08 -4.90
C ILE A 206 2.39 20.13 -4.29
N SER A 207 1.71 18.98 -4.19
CA SER A 207 0.36 18.89 -3.64
C SER A 207 0.27 19.33 -2.19
N LEU A 208 1.37 19.23 -1.44
CA LEU A 208 1.48 19.60 -0.03
C LEU A 208 2.25 20.91 0.16
N ASP A 209 2.92 21.43 -0.90
CA ASP A 209 3.81 22.57 -0.84
C ASP A 209 4.89 22.37 0.25
N VAL A 210 5.54 21.21 0.24
CA VAL A 210 6.65 20.85 1.13
C VAL A 210 7.83 20.30 0.35
N HIS A 211 9.02 20.43 0.94
CA HIS A 211 10.25 19.85 0.38
C HIS A 211 11.17 19.39 1.53
N PHE A 212 11.94 18.33 1.27
CA PHE A 212 12.88 17.76 2.24
C PHE A 212 14.00 16.98 1.51
N PRO A 213 15.19 16.78 2.14
CA PRO A 213 16.26 16.01 1.51
C PRO A 213 15.89 14.53 1.41
N LEU A 214 16.20 13.89 0.28
CA LEU A 214 16.01 12.45 0.06
C LEU A 214 16.63 11.62 1.19
N ALA A 215 17.80 11.98 1.66
CA ALA A 215 18.52 11.29 2.74
C ALA A 215 17.71 11.18 4.05
N ALA A 216 16.69 12.02 4.26
CA ALA A 216 15.83 11.92 5.43
C ALA A 216 15.05 10.60 5.49
N LEU A 217 14.61 10.09 4.32
CA LEU A 217 13.87 8.83 4.22
C LEU A 217 14.76 7.61 4.45
N TYR A 218 16.04 7.70 4.06
CA TYR A 218 17.01 6.62 4.19
C TYR A 218 17.87 6.67 5.47
N ARG A 219 17.52 7.55 6.41
CA ARG A 219 18.26 7.69 7.66
C ARG A 219 18.29 6.41 8.47
N ASN A 220 19.50 5.92 8.81
CA ASN A 220 19.73 4.66 9.55
C ASN A 220 19.17 3.43 8.80
N VAL A 221 19.21 3.44 7.49
CA VAL A 221 18.91 2.30 6.62
C VAL A 221 20.18 1.98 5.83
N GLY A 222 20.57 0.73 5.82
CA GLY A 222 21.77 0.26 5.09
C GLY A 222 21.50 0.06 3.59
N VAL A 223 20.78 1.00 2.95
CA VAL A 223 20.48 0.95 1.52
C VAL A 223 21.56 1.75 0.77
N PRO A 224 22.24 1.17 -0.26
CA PRO A 224 23.29 1.84 -1.01
C PRO A 224 22.75 3.04 -1.81
N GLU A 225 23.60 4.01 -2.09
CA GLU A 225 23.24 5.19 -2.86
C GLU A 225 22.96 4.89 -4.35
N GLY A 226 23.53 3.81 -4.88
CA GLY A 226 23.33 3.38 -6.27
C GLY A 226 23.27 1.86 -6.38
N LEU A 227 22.89 1.36 -7.55
CA LEU A 227 23.04 -0.06 -7.87
C LEU A 227 24.55 -0.36 -8.00
N ASP A 228 25.04 -1.39 -7.31
CA ASP A 228 26.40 -1.89 -7.54
C ASP A 228 26.49 -2.38 -9.00
N GLU A 229 27.45 -1.83 -9.76
CA GLU A 229 27.66 -2.19 -11.19
C GLU A 229 28.04 -3.66 -11.41
N HIS A 230 28.12 -4.46 -10.36
CA HIS A 230 28.56 -5.87 -10.39
C HIS A 230 27.44 -6.92 -10.39
N GLU A 231 26.15 -6.57 -10.31
CA GLU A 231 25.06 -7.54 -10.42
C GLU A 231 24.64 -7.90 -11.86
N GLY A 232 25.37 -7.43 -12.88
CA GLY A 232 25.08 -7.65 -14.31
C GLY A 232 25.87 -8.77 -14.98
N GLU A 233 26.71 -9.53 -14.30
CA GLU A 233 27.46 -10.64 -14.86
C GLU A 233 27.13 -11.99 -14.17
N VAL A 234 26.00 -12.59 -14.53
CA VAL A 234 25.79 -14.04 -14.39
C VAL A 234 25.02 -14.55 -15.60
#